data_9a219e0bf6092dbbed6e79131d6700aa
#
_entry.id   9a219e0bf6092dbbed6e79131d6700aa
#
_cell.length_a   1.000
_cell.length_b   1.000
_cell.length_c   1.000
_cell.angle_alpha   90.00
_cell.angle_beta   90.00
_cell.angle_gamma   90.00
#
_symmetry.space_group_name_H-M   'P 1'
#
loop_
_entity.id
_entity.type
_entity.pdbx_description
1 polymer ?
#
loop_
_entity_poly.entity_id
_entity_poly.type
_entity_poly.pdbx_seq_one_letter_code
_entity_poly.pdbx_strand_id
1 'polypeptide(L)'
;IGLRTMTIAREKDGHGESFAHQVNGVKIFAMGADYIPEDNILRRVTPERTRRLLEDAKLANHNAIRVWGGGYYPDDWFYDACDELGLLVFVEMPGWQHVGDDIWKAQALQNCREMVCQCRSHPSIFLWGVRVSGSADDESFYKRTNETVRRLDPTRPTAGTRSTRRSQLLEDVYAYTDYSYHGRGVGCEARTAVTPDTRKGYLISEFEGAQFPAKSFDDEPHRLAQALRYAAVLNDTIAQQGVAGSF
;
A
#
# COMPACT_ATOMS: atom_id res chain seq x y z
N ILE A 1 -9.41 8.59 20.65
CA ILE A 1 -8.00 8.92 20.40
C ILE A 1 -7.21 7.63 20.56
N GLY A 2 -6.69 7.12 19.45
CA GLY A 2 -5.79 5.98 19.47
C GLY A 2 -4.36 6.45 19.75
N LEU A 3 -3.72 5.84 20.75
CA LEU A 3 -2.33 6.13 21.09
C LEU A 3 -1.43 5.02 20.55
N ARG A 4 -0.56 5.35 19.62
CA ARG A 4 0.47 4.45 19.13
C ARG A 4 1.72 5.22 18.70
N THR A 5 2.85 4.54 18.66
CA THR A 5 4.04 5.02 18.01
C THR A 5 4.20 4.30 16.68
N MET A 6 4.61 5.05 15.65
CA MET A 6 4.96 4.52 14.35
C MET A 6 6.34 5.04 13.98
N THR A 7 7.27 4.14 13.73
CA THR A 7 8.63 4.48 13.34
C THR A 7 9.12 3.56 12.23
N ILE A 8 10.17 3.98 11.55
CA ILE A 8 10.92 3.14 10.64
C ILE A 8 12.17 2.68 11.39
N ALA A 9 12.27 1.39 11.67
CA ALA A 9 13.48 0.81 12.21
C ALA A 9 14.51 0.62 11.09
N ARG A 10 15.70 1.20 11.30
CA ARG A 10 16.86 1.03 10.43
C ARG A 10 18.02 0.58 11.30
N GLU A 11 18.52 -0.61 11.03
CA GLU A 11 19.63 -1.20 11.76
C GLU A 11 20.69 -1.61 10.76
N LYS A 12 21.93 -1.17 11.01
CA LYS A 12 23.08 -1.60 10.24
C LYS A 12 23.59 -2.93 10.76
N ASP A 13 23.84 -3.84 9.85
CA ASP A 13 24.48 -5.12 10.14
C ASP A 13 25.65 -5.37 9.16
N GLY A 14 26.23 -6.57 9.18
CA GLY A 14 27.33 -6.96 8.29
C GLY A 14 26.94 -7.07 6.82
N HIS A 15 25.66 -7.00 6.49
CA HIS A 15 25.12 -7.16 5.14
C HIS A 15 24.50 -5.89 4.57
N GLY A 16 24.33 -4.84 5.41
CA GLY A 16 23.75 -3.56 4.98
C GLY A 16 22.93 -2.87 6.07
N GLU A 17 21.88 -2.21 5.67
CA GLU A 17 20.93 -1.54 6.56
C GLU A 17 19.54 -2.18 6.40
N SER A 18 18.97 -2.67 7.51
CA SER A 18 17.62 -3.21 7.53
C SER A 18 16.60 -2.09 7.44
N PHE A 19 15.41 -2.43 6.96
CA PHE A 19 14.24 -1.57 6.98
C PHE A 19 13.04 -2.37 7.48
N ALA A 20 12.36 -1.85 8.47
CA ALA A 20 11.10 -2.41 8.93
C ALA A 20 10.15 -1.32 9.44
N HIS A 21 8.87 -1.48 9.19
CA HIS A 21 7.87 -0.72 9.91
C HIS A 21 7.85 -1.19 11.37
N GLN A 22 7.80 -0.24 12.31
CA GLN A 22 7.78 -0.55 13.73
C GLN A 22 6.58 0.13 14.39
N VAL A 23 5.67 -0.66 14.91
CA VAL A 23 4.47 -0.20 15.60
C VAL A 23 4.59 -0.51 17.07
N ASN A 24 4.51 0.51 17.93
CA ASN A 24 4.67 0.36 19.39
C ASN A 24 5.95 -0.41 19.79
N GLY A 25 7.04 -0.18 19.07
CA GLY A 25 8.31 -0.85 19.31
C GLY A 25 8.45 -2.25 18.68
N VAL A 26 7.39 -2.79 18.07
CA VAL A 26 7.41 -4.11 17.43
C VAL A 26 7.63 -3.94 15.93
N LYS A 27 8.67 -4.58 15.41
CA LYS A 27 8.91 -4.64 13.95
C LYS A 27 7.86 -5.53 13.30
N ILE A 28 7.30 -5.07 12.21
CA ILE A 28 6.29 -5.80 11.43
C ILE A 28 6.73 -5.91 9.97
N PHE A 29 6.33 -7.02 9.36
CA PHE A 29 6.25 -7.15 7.91
C PHE A 29 4.79 -6.86 7.52
N ALA A 30 4.54 -5.86 6.67
CA ALA A 30 3.20 -5.54 6.24
C ALA A 30 2.70 -6.62 5.28
N MET A 31 1.67 -7.35 5.71
CA MET A 31 0.98 -8.37 4.90
C MET A 31 -0.45 -7.92 4.71
N GLY A 32 -0.83 -7.66 3.48
CA GLY A 32 -2.13 -7.09 3.23
C GLY A 32 -2.72 -7.40 1.87
N ALA A 33 -3.75 -6.64 1.56
CA ALA A 33 -4.39 -6.63 0.27
C ALA A 33 -4.81 -5.20 -0.09
N ASP A 34 -5.00 -4.98 -1.38
CA ASP A 34 -5.52 -3.72 -1.89
C ASP A 34 -7.03 -3.63 -1.66
N TYR A 35 -7.46 -2.55 -1.03
CA TYR A 35 -8.86 -2.17 -0.97
C TYR A 35 -9.19 -1.26 -2.15
N ILE A 36 -10.11 -1.71 -2.97
CA ILE A 36 -10.73 -0.97 -4.07
C ILE A 36 -12.23 -0.85 -3.77
N PRO A 37 -12.97 0.04 -4.46
CA PRO A 37 -14.41 0.15 -4.22
C PRO A 37 -15.11 -1.21 -4.30
N GLU A 38 -15.85 -1.54 -3.26
CA GLU A 38 -16.52 -2.84 -3.09
C GLU A 38 -17.68 -3.07 -4.08
N ASP A 39 -18.21 -1.98 -4.63
CA ASP A 39 -19.32 -2.00 -5.57
C ASP A 39 -19.26 -0.78 -6.48
N ASN A 40 -19.60 -0.94 -7.75
CA ASN A 40 -19.72 0.18 -8.70
C ASN A 40 -20.87 1.13 -8.34
N ILE A 41 -21.83 0.66 -7.55
CA ILE A 41 -22.91 1.47 -7.00
C ILE A 41 -22.56 1.75 -5.54
N LEU A 42 -21.93 2.90 -5.27
CA LEU A 42 -21.39 3.26 -3.97
C LEU A 42 -22.41 3.15 -2.83
N ARG A 43 -23.69 3.41 -3.12
CA ARG A 43 -24.76 3.28 -2.15
C ARG A 43 -24.99 1.85 -1.62
N ARG A 44 -24.41 0.84 -2.26
CA ARG A 44 -24.44 -0.56 -1.79
C ARG A 44 -23.27 -0.89 -0.86
N VAL A 45 -22.32 0.00 -0.73
CA VAL A 45 -21.23 -0.11 0.24
C VAL A 45 -21.80 0.38 1.57
N THR A 46 -21.90 -0.54 2.53
CA THR A 46 -22.42 -0.24 3.87
C THR A 46 -21.38 -0.53 4.93
N PRO A 47 -21.47 0.11 6.11
CA PRO A 47 -20.56 -0.16 7.22
C PRO A 47 -20.47 -1.64 7.57
N GLU A 48 -21.59 -2.36 7.56
CA GLU A 48 -21.64 -3.80 7.90
C GLU A 48 -20.95 -4.67 6.85
N ARG A 49 -21.10 -4.32 5.56
CA ARG A 49 -20.42 -5.02 4.46
C ARG A 49 -18.92 -4.84 4.54
N THR A 50 -18.47 -3.61 4.67
CA THR A 50 -17.05 -3.28 4.78
C THR A 50 -16.42 -3.88 6.03
N ARG A 51 -17.11 -3.80 7.18
CA ARG A 51 -16.62 -4.42 8.42
C ARG A 51 -16.38 -5.92 8.24
N ARG A 52 -17.33 -6.63 7.62
CA ARG A 52 -17.17 -8.06 7.32
C ARG A 52 -15.96 -8.33 6.45
N LEU A 53 -15.75 -7.51 5.40
CA LEU A 53 -14.58 -7.63 4.53
C LEU A 53 -13.26 -7.47 5.30
N LEU A 54 -13.20 -6.48 6.21
CA LEU A 54 -12.03 -6.25 7.04
C LEU A 54 -11.81 -7.38 8.08
N GLU A 55 -12.87 -7.93 8.63
CA GLU A 55 -12.81 -9.11 9.51
C GLU A 55 -12.31 -10.34 8.76
N ASP A 56 -12.77 -10.55 7.52
CA ASP A 56 -12.28 -11.64 6.66
C ASP A 56 -10.78 -11.48 6.34
N ALA A 57 -10.33 -10.25 6.04
CA ALA A 57 -8.91 -9.96 5.85
C ALA A 57 -8.09 -10.29 7.11
N LYS A 58 -8.58 -9.94 8.29
CA LYS A 58 -7.94 -10.28 9.56
C LYS A 58 -7.91 -11.79 9.81
N LEU A 59 -9.00 -12.52 9.50
CA LEU A 59 -9.05 -13.98 9.58
C LEU A 59 -8.05 -14.64 8.63
N ALA A 60 -7.77 -14.01 7.48
CA ALA A 60 -6.72 -14.43 6.55
C ALA A 60 -5.30 -14.02 7.01
N ASN A 61 -5.13 -13.56 8.25
CA ASN A 61 -3.87 -13.08 8.83
C ASN A 61 -3.27 -11.83 8.16
N HIS A 62 -4.09 -11.03 7.48
CA HIS A 62 -3.63 -9.71 7.08
C HIS A 62 -3.45 -8.82 8.30
N ASN A 63 -2.40 -8.01 8.31
CA ASN A 63 -2.15 -6.98 9.32
C ASN A 63 -2.21 -5.56 8.74
N ALA A 64 -2.37 -5.46 7.43
CA ALA A 64 -2.41 -4.19 6.72
C ALA A 64 -3.39 -4.22 5.54
N ILE A 65 -3.86 -3.04 5.14
CA ILE A 65 -4.72 -2.81 3.97
C ILE A 65 -4.16 -1.60 3.22
N ARG A 66 -4.07 -1.68 1.91
CA ARG A 66 -3.78 -0.52 1.06
C ARG A 66 -5.08 0.02 0.46
N VAL A 67 -5.38 1.26 0.72
CA VAL A 67 -6.46 2.00 0.03
C VAL A 67 -5.89 2.52 -1.28
N TRP A 68 -6.25 1.86 -2.38
CA TRP A 68 -5.74 2.17 -3.70
C TRP A 68 -6.19 3.54 -4.23
N GLY A 69 -5.25 4.31 -4.76
CA GLY A 69 -5.50 5.67 -5.24
C GLY A 69 -6.41 5.78 -6.48
N GLY A 70 -6.62 4.70 -7.23
CA GLY A 70 -7.54 4.66 -8.37
C GLY A 70 -9.02 4.51 -7.99
N GLY A 71 -9.32 4.39 -6.69
CA GLY A 71 -10.67 4.34 -6.16
C GLY A 71 -11.16 5.69 -5.63
N TYR A 72 -12.02 5.63 -4.63
CA TYR A 72 -12.44 6.79 -3.83
C TYR A 72 -12.06 6.55 -2.36
N TYR A 73 -11.98 7.62 -1.57
CA TYR A 73 -11.70 7.47 -0.15
C TYR A 73 -12.87 6.79 0.56
N PRO A 74 -12.59 5.77 1.38
CA PRO A 74 -13.58 5.23 2.27
C PRO A 74 -14.08 6.29 3.26
N ASP A 75 -15.31 6.10 3.72
CA ASP A 75 -15.87 6.89 4.81
C ASP A 75 -15.13 6.61 6.15
N ASP A 76 -15.29 7.51 7.13
CA ASP A 76 -14.62 7.43 8.42
C ASP A 76 -14.83 6.09 9.15
N TRP A 77 -16.01 5.47 9.01
CA TRP A 77 -16.30 4.16 9.60
C TRP A 77 -15.43 3.00 9.08
N PHE A 78 -14.82 3.13 7.89
CA PHE A 78 -13.81 2.18 7.42
C PHE A 78 -12.54 2.26 8.28
N TYR A 79 -12.06 3.48 8.51
CA TYR A 79 -10.86 3.71 9.32
C TYR A 79 -11.12 3.39 10.79
N ASP A 80 -12.30 3.70 11.32
CA ASP A 80 -12.73 3.31 12.67
C ASP A 80 -12.69 1.79 12.83
N ALA A 81 -13.19 1.04 11.85
CA ALA A 81 -13.12 -0.42 11.86
C ALA A 81 -11.67 -0.93 11.80
N CYS A 82 -10.81 -0.32 10.99
CA CYS A 82 -9.39 -0.67 10.96
C CYS A 82 -8.70 -0.39 12.30
N ASP A 83 -9.03 0.75 12.95
CA ASP A 83 -8.53 1.11 14.27
C ASP A 83 -8.92 0.05 15.32
N GLU A 84 -10.19 -0.37 15.33
CA GLU A 84 -10.71 -1.40 16.25
C GLU A 84 -10.10 -2.78 15.99
N LEU A 85 -9.98 -3.18 14.73
CA LEU A 85 -9.48 -4.49 14.32
C LEU A 85 -7.95 -4.60 14.42
N GLY A 86 -7.25 -3.46 14.55
CA GLY A 86 -5.79 -3.41 14.56
C GLY A 86 -5.17 -3.67 13.19
N LEU A 87 -5.87 -3.30 12.10
CA LEU A 87 -5.37 -3.33 10.75
C LEU A 87 -4.66 -2.02 10.43
N LEU A 88 -3.44 -2.08 9.92
CA LEU A 88 -2.70 -0.91 9.46
C LEU A 88 -3.21 -0.48 8.08
N VAL A 89 -3.21 0.82 7.81
CA VAL A 89 -3.73 1.35 6.54
C VAL A 89 -2.67 2.17 5.82
N PHE A 90 -2.34 1.77 4.61
CA PHE A 90 -1.61 2.54 3.63
C PHE A 90 -2.62 3.28 2.75
N VAL A 91 -2.70 4.60 2.88
CA VAL A 91 -3.66 5.44 2.12
C VAL A 91 -2.93 6.17 1.01
N GLU A 92 -3.37 5.98 -0.22
CA GLU A 92 -2.83 6.69 -1.37
C GLU A 92 -3.66 7.93 -1.74
N MET A 93 -2.98 8.98 -2.21
CA MET A 93 -3.65 10.12 -2.82
C MET A 93 -4.45 9.69 -4.05
N PRO A 94 -5.58 10.37 -4.38
CA PRO A 94 -6.39 9.99 -5.51
C PRO A 94 -5.65 10.13 -6.83
N GLY A 95 -5.83 9.16 -7.69
CA GLY A 95 -5.32 9.13 -9.05
C GLY A 95 -4.65 7.81 -9.42
N TRP A 96 -4.74 7.49 -10.70
CA TRP A 96 -4.14 6.30 -11.29
C TRP A 96 -3.54 6.62 -12.66
N GLN A 97 -2.25 6.29 -12.83
CA GLN A 97 -1.44 6.43 -14.04
C GLN A 97 -1.34 7.84 -14.63
N HIS A 98 -2.39 8.62 -14.62
CA HIS A 98 -2.44 9.92 -15.30
C HIS A 98 -2.06 11.07 -14.36
N VAL A 99 -1.15 11.94 -14.81
CA VAL A 99 -0.84 13.24 -14.21
C VAL A 99 -1.14 14.30 -15.25
N GLY A 100 -2.09 15.17 -14.94
CA GLY A 100 -2.57 16.20 -15.84
C GLY A 100 -1.72 17.48 -15.84
N ASP A 101 -2.34 18.56 -16.32
CA ASP A 101 -1.78 19.89 -16.37
C ASP A 101 -1.65 20.56 -14.98
N ASP A 102 -1.25 21.82 -14.94
CA ASP A 102 -1.05 22.55 -13.69
C ASP A 102 -2.34 22.74 -12.88
N ILE A 103 -3.50 22.87 -13.55
CA ILE A 103 -4.81 22.96 -12.89
C ILE A 103 -5.13 21.64 -12.20
N TRP A 104 -4.96 20.53 -12.91
CA TRP A 104 -5.12 19.20 -12.36
C TRP A 104 -4.17 18.94 -11.18
N LYS A 105 -2.88 19.33 -11.31
CA LYS A 105 -1.88 19.17 -10.24
C LYS A 105 -2.22 19.99 -9.00
N ALA A 106 -2.76 21.19 -9.18
CA ALA A 106 -3.21 22.03 -8.07
C ALA A 106 -4.37 21.36 -7.32
N GLN A 107 -5.35 20.80 -8.04
CA GLN A 107 -6.46 20.07 -7.45
C GLN A 107 -6.00 18.79 -6.76
N ALA A 108 -5.11 18.02 -7.40
CA ALA A 108 -4.55 16.80 -6.83
C ALA A 108 -3.77 17.08 -5.53
N LEU A 109 -3.03 18.20 -5.47
CA LEU A 109 -2.35 18.64 -4.25
C LEU A 109 -3.34 19.02 -3.15
N GLN A 110 -4.47 19.63 -3.49
CA GLN A 110 -5.53 19.94 -2.53
C GLN A 110 -6.18 18.66 -2.01
N ASN A 111 -6.49 17.70 -2.87
CA ASN A 111 -7.02 16.39 -2.48
C ASN A 111 -6.04 15.65 -1.53
N CYS A 112 -4.74 15.72 -1.82
CA CYS A 112 -3.70 15.14 -0.97
C CYS A 112 -3.70 15.77 0.45
N ARG A 113 -3.91 17.09 0.55
CA ARG A 113 -4.06 17.80 1.84
C ARG A 113 -5.29 17.34 2.60
N GLU A 114 -6.42 17.24 1.91
CA GLU A 114 -7.70 16.83 2.49
C GLU A 114 -7.63 15.40 3.02
N MET A 115 -7.02 14.48 2.25
CA MET A 115 -6.76 13.12 2.68
C MET A 115 -6.04 13.07 4.04
N VAL A 116 -4.93 13.80 4.15
CA VAL A 116 -4.17 13.80 5.42
C VAL A 116 -4.97 14.44 6.54
N CYS A 117 -5.64 15.55 6.28
CA CYS A 117 -6.44 16.24 7.30
C CYS A 117 -7.60 15.37 7.83
N GLN A 118 -8.24 14.62 6.95
CA GLN A 118 -9.32 13.70 7.31
C GLN A 118 -8.80 12.52 8.10
N CYS A 119 -7.74 11.86 7.61
CA CYS A 119 -7.36 10.55 8.11
C CYS A 119 -6.28 10.56 9.21
N ARG A 120 -5.51 11.64 9.40
CA ARG A 120 -4.35 11.66 10.31
C ARG A 120 -4.65 11.37 11.78
N SER A 121 -5.93 11.47 12.19
CA SER A 121 -6.34 11.15 13.56
C SER A 121 -6.54 9.65 13.79
N HIS A 122 -6.58 8.85 12.74
CA HIS A 122 -6.71 7.40 12.84
C HIS A 122 -5.37 6.73 13.15
N PRO A 123 -5.27 5.97 14.25
CA PRO A 123 -4.04 5.26 14.60
C PRO A 123 -3.70 4.13 13.64
N SER A 124 -4.65 3.59 12.90
CA SER A 124 -4.44 2.59 11.86
C SER A 124 -3.58 3.10 10.70
N ILE A 125 -3.66 4.38 10.34
CA ILE A 125 -2.83 4.91 9.25
C ILE A 125 -1.35 4.79 9.61
N PHE A 126 -0.58 4.09 8.76
CA PHE A 126 0.84 3.90 8.98
C PHE A 126 1.73 4.46 7.86
N LEU A 127 1.16 4.69 6.68
CA LEU A 127 1.90 5.10 5.49
C LEU A 127 1.04 6.01 4.61
N TRP A 128 1.61 7.13 4.16
CA TRP A 128 0.97 8.04 3.22
C TRP A 128 1.45 7.82 1.80
N GLY A 129 0.55 7.48 0.89
CA GLY A 129 0.82 7.43 -0.55
C GLY A 129 0.73 8.83 -1.15
N VAL A 130 1.87 9.39 -1.53
CA VAL A 130 1.97 10.78 -2.01
C VAL A 130 2.27 10.88 -3.50
N ARG A 131 2.13 9.78 -4.20
CA ARG A 131 2.29 9.66 -5.64
C ARG A 131 1.02 9.10 -6.26
N VAL A 132 0.66 9.58 -7.43
CA VAL A 132 -0.40 9.00 -8.25
C VAL A 132 0.03 7.58 -8.65
N SER A 133 -0.76 6.59 -8.25
CA SER A 133 -0.43 5.18 -8.41
C SER A 133 -0.07 4.82 -9.86
N GLY A 134 1.10 4.22 -10.06
CA GLY A 134 1.57 3.76 -11.38
C GLY A 134 1.91 4.87 -12.38
N SER A 135 1.96 6.14 -11.99
CA SER A 135 2.27 7.24 -12.89
C SER A 135 3.76 7.36 -13.24
N ALA A 136 4.04 8.07 -14.32
CA ALA A 136 5.39 8.49 -14.66
C ALA A 136 5.99 9.45 -13.62
N ASP A 137 7.31 9.63 -13.66
CA ASP A 137 8.01 10.57 -12.79
C ASP A 137 7.65 12.02 -13.13
N ASP A 138 7.38 12.81 -12.09
CA ASP A 138 7.25 14.26 -12.13
C ASP A 138 7.86 14.82 -10.85
N GLU A 139 9.15 15.14 -10.92
CA GLU A 139 9.93 15.55 -9.75
C GLU A 139 9.34 16.77 -9.05
N SER A 140 8.95 17.78 -9.81
CA SER A 140 8.44 19.04 -9.28
C SER A 140 7.11 18.84 -8.54
N PHE A 141 6.23 18.04 -9.10
CA PHE A 141 4.93 17.74 -8.51
C PHE A 141 5.08 16.86 -7.26
N TYR A 142 5.85 15.77 -7.35
CA TYR A 142 6.01 14.85 -6.23
C TYR A 142 6.86 15.40 -5.07
N LYS A 143 7.76 16.34 -5.30
CA LYS A 143 8.36 17.13 -4.20
C LYS A 143 7.30 17.88 -3.42
N ARG A 144 6.37 18.55 -4.11
CA ARG A 144 5.29 19.32 -3.48
C ARG A 144 4.31 18.43 -2.69
N THR A 145 3.94 17.26 -3.20
CA THR A 145 3.07 16.34 -2.46
C THR A 145 3.74 15.81 -1.21
N ASN A 146 5.01 15.39 -1.31
CA ASN A 146 5.81 14.95 -0.16
C ASN A 146 5.94 16.04 0.92
N GLU A 147 6.33 17.25 0.54
CA GLU A 147 6.47 18.39 1.46
C GLU A 147 5.14 18.73 2.14
N THR A 148 4.04 18.69 1.39
CA THR A 148 2.70 18.96 1.90
C THR A 148 2.31 17.96 2.98
N VAL A 149 2.48 16.68 2.71
CA VAL A 149 2.13 15.62 3.66
C VAL A 149 3.02 15.68 4.90
N ARG A 150 4.34 15.77 4.74
CA ARG A 150 5.28 15.85 5.87
C ARG A 150 5.03 17.07 6.79
N ARG A 151 4.56 18.17 6.22
CA ARG A 151 4.18 19.36 7.01
C ARG A 151 2.88 19.15 7.80
N LEU A 152 1.93 18.39 7.25
CA LEU A 152 0.63 18.13 7.88
C LEU A 152 0.68 16.99 8.89
N ASP A 153 1.55 16.01 8.63
CA ASP A 153 1.81 14.86 9.51
C ASP A 153 3.28 14.43 9.43
N PRO A 154 4.14 14.96 10.30
CA PRO A 154 5.55 14.57 10.37
C PRO A 154 5.77 13.22 11.07
N THR A 155 4.72 12.56 11.56
CA THR A 155 4.82 11.37 12.39
C THR A 155 4.79 10.07 11.60
N ARG A 156 4.40 10.12 10.33
CA ARG A 156 4.27 8.96 9.45
C ARG A 156 5.13 9.10 8.21
N PRO A 157 5.72 7.99 7.70
CA PRO A 157 6.49 7.99 6.47
C PRO A 157 5.59 8.18 5.25
N THR A 158 6.23 8.61 4.15
CA THR A 158 5.61 8.71 2.83
C THR A 158 6.06 7.58 1.92
N ALA A 159 5.17 7.15 1.01
CA ALA A 159 5.46 6.19 -0.05
C ALA A 159 4.89 6.65 -1.39
N GLY A 160 5.30 6.01 -2.45
CA GLY A 160 4.73 6.23 -3.77
C GLY A 160 4.78 4.96 -4.59
N THR A 161 3.61 4.51 -5.06
CA THR A 161 3.47 3.32 -5.88
C THR A 161 3.87 3.58 -7.32
N ARG A 162 4.77 2.76 -7.82
CA ARG A 162 5.34 2.81 -9.17
C ARG A 162 5.11 1.51 -9.90
N SER A 163 4.91 1.60 -11.21
CA SER A 163 4.89 0.46 -12.12
C SER A 163 6.09 0.43 -13.08
N THR A 164 6.99 1.42 -12.97
CA THR A 164 8.18 1.53 -13.82
C THR A 164 9.44 1.33 -12.98
N ARG A 165 10.32 0.44 -13.41
CA ARG A 165 11.63 0.22 -12.80
C ARG A 165 12.49 1.49 -12.87
N ARG A 166 13.36 1.68 -11.88
CA ARG A 166 14.30 2.81 -11.78
C ARG A 166 13.65 4.18 -11.73
N SER A 167 12.37 4.22 -11.37
CA SER A 167 11.64 5.47 -11.12
C SER A 167 12.26 6.22 -9.94
N GLN A 168 12.18 7.54 -9.99
CA GLN A 168 12.74 8.42 -8.99
C GLN A 168 12.14 8.18 -7.59
N LEU A 169 12.97 8.21 -6.57
CA LEU A 169 12.57 8.05 -5.18
C LEU A 169 12.70 9.36 -4.40
N LEU A 170 11.58 10.00 -4.11
CA LEU A 170 11.47 11.21 -3.30
C LEU A 170 10.90 10.93 -1.91
N GLU A 171 10.16 9.83 -1.79
CA GLU A 171 9.46 9.37 -0.61
C GLU A 171 10.41 8.64 0.37
N ASP A 172 9.90 8.27 1.53
CA ASP A 172 10.64 7.49 2.53
C ASP A 172 10.68 6.00 2.18
N VAL A 173 9.65 5.52 1.47
CA VAL A 173 9.48 4.12 1.07
C VAL A 173 9.29 4.03 -0.45
N TYR A 174 10.04 3.15 -1.10
CA TYR A 174 9.84 2.79 -2.49
C TYR A 174 8.75 1.72 -2.57
N ALA A 175 7.57 2.08 -3.06
CA ALA A 175 6.50 1.13 -3.32
C ALA A 175 6.45 0.78 -4.81
N TYR A 176 6.28 -0.50 -5.11
CA TYR A 176 6.32 -1.01 -6.48
C TYR A 176 5.16 -1.97 -6.76
N THR A 177 4.53 -1.80 -7.91
CA THR A 177 3.55 -2.74 -8.46
C THR A 177 4.29 -3.84 -9.20
N ASP A 178 4.27 -5.05 -8.66
CA ASP A 178 5.00 -6.19 -9.19
C ASP A 178 4.06 -7.22 -9.84
N TYR A 179 3.96 -7.15 -11.14
CA TYR A 179 3.22 -8.12 -11.96
C TYR A 179 4.14 -9.09 -12.69
N SER A 180 5.28 -9.45 -12.10
CA SER A 180 6.24 -10.36 -12.74
C SER A 180 5.69 -11.76 -12.95
N TYR A 181 4.57 -12.10 -12.32
CA TYR A 181 3.84 -13.31 -12.58
C TYR A 181 2.99 -13.21 -13.86
N HIS A 182 3.53 -13.71 -14.96
CA HIS A 182 2.82 -13.78 -16.24
C HIS A 182 2.61 -15.24 -16.70
N GLY A 183 2.32 -16.15 -15.78
CA GLY A 183 2.03 -17.56 -16.07
C GLY A 183 3.25 -18.44 -16.39
N ARG A 184 4.47 -17.92 -16.28
CA ARG A 184 5.72 -18.67 -16.55
C ARG A 184 6.61 -18.90 -15.33
N GLY A 185 6.22 -18.41 -14.21
CA GLY A 185 6.91 -18.54 -12.93
C GLY A 185 6.16 -17.77 -11.86
N VAL A 186 6.41 -18.11 -10.63
CA VAL A 186 5.76 -17.51 -9.50
C VAL A 186 6.83 -16.86 -8.66
N GLY A 187 6.66 -15.57 -8.38
CA GLY A 187 7.61 -14.83 -7.59
C GLY A 187 7.48 -13.33 -7.78
N CYS A 188 8.39 -12.59 -7.20
CA CYS A 188 8.51 -11.15 -7.39
C CYS A 188 9.90 -10.79 -7.93
N GLU A 189 10.00 -9.61 -8.51
CA GLU A 189 11.27 -9.10 -9.02
C GLU A 189 12.26 -8.86 -7.88
N ALA A 190 13.53 -9.14 -8.14
CA ALA A 190 14.57 -8.77 -7.20
C ALA A 190 14.56 -7.24 -6.99
N ARG A 191 14.55 -6.78 -5.74
CA ARG A 191 14.59 -5.35 -5.40
C ARG A 191 15.67 -4.59 -6.18
N THR A 192 16.87 -5.17 -6.33
CA THR A 192 17.99 -4.56 -7.04
C THR A 192 17.75 -4.39 -8.54
N ALA A 193 16.84 -5.18 -9.13
CA ALA A 193 16.42 -5.00 -10.53
C ALA A 193 15.43 -3.86 -10.68
N VAL A 194 14.59 -3.62 -9.64
CA VAL A 194 13.57 -2.58 -9.63
C VAL A 194 14.17 -1.22 -9.27
N THR A 195 14.97 -1.13 -8.21
CA THR A 195 15.60 0.12 -7.78
C THR A 195 17.04 -0.08 -7.34
N PRO A 196 17.97 0.81 -7.79
CA PRO A 196 19.34 0.82 -7.30
C PRO A 196 19.46 1.44 -5.90
N ASP A 197 18.42 2.12 -5.41
CA ASP A 197 18.44 2.79 -4.11
C ASP A 197 18.13 1.81 -2.98
N THR A 198 19.20 1.36 -2.32
CA THR A 198 19.10 0.44 -1.16
C THR A 198 19.03 1.15 0.18
N ARG A 199 19.06 2.49 0.20
CA ARG A 199 19.09 3.29 1.44
C ARG A 199 17.72 3.48 2.06
N LYS A 200 16.65 3.19 1.33
CA LYS A 200 15.27 3.37 1.77
C LYS A 200 14.50 2.05 1.73
N GLY A 201 13.39 2.01 2.45
CA GLY A 201 12.53 0.85 2.48
C GLY A 201 11.95 0.50 1.12
N TYR A 202 11.70 -0.77 0.90
CA TYR A 202 11.06 -1.29 -0.30
C TYR A 202 9.81 -2.09 0.08
N LEU A 203 8.73 -1.84 -0.63
CA LEU A 203 7.41 -2.43 -0.41
C LEU A 203 6.84 -2.87 -1.77
N ILE A 204 6.34 -4.08 -1.86
CA ILE A 204 5.52 -4.49 -2.99
C ILE A 204 4.09 -4.05 -2.67
N SER A 205 3.66 -2.97 -3.31
CA SER A 205 2.37 -2.35 -3.03
C SER A 205 1.20 -2.98 -3.77
N GLU A 206 1.51 -3.81 -4.77
CA GLU A 206 0.49 -4.51 -5.56
C GLU A 206 1.13 -5.67 -6.30
N PHE A 207 0.53 -6.84 -6.25
CA PHE A 207 0.98 -8.02 -6.98
C PHE A 207 -0.21 -8.89 -7.41
N GLU A 208 0.05 -9.86 -8.30
CA GLU A 208 -0.94 -10.84 -8.78
C GLU A 208 -2.20 -10.17 -9.38
N GLY A 209 -2.02 -9.07 -10.11
CA GLY A 209 -3.12 -8.37 -10.79
C GLY A 209 -3.75 -9.14 -11.96
N ALA A 210 -3.28 -10.34 -12.24
CA ALA A 210 -3.96 -11.23 -13.18
C ALA A 210 -5.31 -11.63 -12.57
N GLN A 211 -6.38 -11.29 -13.26
CA GLN A 211 -7.72 -11.64 -12.86
C GLN A 211 -7.86 -13.17 -12.83
N PHE A 212 -7.89 -13.71 -11.63
CA PHE A 212 -8.16 -15.10 -11.37
C PHE A 212 -9.30 -15.19 -10.35
N PRO A 213 -10.49 -14.66 -10.69
CA PRO A 213 -11.55 -14.53 -9.73
C PRO A 213 -12.10 -15.89 -9.39
N ALA A 214 -11.93 -16.32 -8.14
CA ALA A 214 -12.70 -17.43 -7.60
C ALA A 214 -14.12 -16.94 -7.29
N LYS A 215 -15.09 -17.73 -7.69
CA LYS A 215 -16.52 -17.48 -7.46
C LYS A 215 -17.10 -18.53 -6.53
N SER A 216 -18.23 -18.23 -5.92
CA SER A 216 -18.88 -19.15 -4.98
C SER A 216 -19.25 -20.51 -5.58
N PHE A 217 -19.41 -20.58 -6.91
CA PHE A 217 -19.74 -21.81 -7.64
C PHE A 217 -18.52 -22.51 -8.27
N ASP A 218 -17.31 -21.95 -8.11
CA ASP A 218 -16.10 -22.58 -8.61
C ASP A 218 -15.77 -23.84 -7.82
N ASP A 219 -15.16 -24.80 -8.50
CA ASP A 219 -14.69 -26.04 -7.87
C ASP A 219 -13.46 -25.77 -6.97
N GLU A 220 -13.18 -26.73 -6.11
CA GLU A 220 -12.05 -26.63 -5.16
C GLU A 220 -10.68 -26.54 -5.86
N PRO A 221 -10.41 -27.29 -6.95
CA PRO A 221 -9.15 -27.12 -7.71
C PRO A 221 -8.92 -25.70 -8.19
N HIS A 222 -9.94 -25.00 -8.67
CA HIS A 222 -9.83 -23.60 -9.11
C HIS A 222 -9.51 -22.66 -7.95
N ARG A 223 -10.22 -22.79 -6.82
CA ARG A 223 -9.94 -21.99 -5.61
C ARG A 223 -8.57 -22.24 -5.06
N LEU A 224 -8.14 -23.51 -5.01
CA LEU A 224 -6.81 -23.89 -4.56
C LEU A 224 -5.72 -23.30 -5.48
N ALA A 225 -5.93 -23.34 -6.79
CA ALA A 225 -4.99 -22.76 -7.74
C ALA A 225 -4.78 -21.26 -7.50
N GLN A 226 -5.85 -20.50 -7.23
CA GLN A 226 -5.75 -19.09 -6.84
C GLN A 226 -4.95 -18.91 -5.55
N ALA A 227 -5.29 -19.64 -4.51
CA ALA A 227 -4.60 -19.55 -3.22
C ALA A 227 -3.10 -19.87 -3.34
N LEU A 228 -2.74 -20.90 -4.11
CA LEU A 228 -1.35 -21.29 -4.34
C LEU A 228 -0.54 -20.21 -5.09
N ARG A 229 -1.18 -19.50 -6.00
CA ARG A 229 -0.53 -18.35 -6.69
C ARG A 229 -0.14 -17.26 -5.71
N TYR A 230 -1.08 -16.82 -4.87
CA TYR A 230 -0.79 -15.82 -3.83
C TYR A 230 0.27 -16.31 -2.84
N ALA A 231 0.14 -17.55 -2.37
CA ALA A 231 1.09 -18.14 -1.43
C ALA A 231 2.52 -18.18 -2.00
N ALA A 232 2.68 -18.45 -3.28
CA ALA A 232 3.98 -18.52 -3.91
C ALA A 232 4.63 -17.14 -4.05
N VAL A 233 3.89 -16.10 -4.44
CA VAL A 233 4.38 -14.72 -4.49
C VAL A 233 4.75 -14.23 -3.09
N LEU A 234 3.89 -14.48 -2.10
CA LEU A 234 4.15 -14.11 -0.70
C LEU A 234 5.41 -14.79 -0.15
N ASN A 235 5.58 -16.09 -0.43
CA ASN A 235 6.77 -16.83 -0.02
C ASN A 235 8.05 -16.24 -0.61
N ASP A 236 8.04 -15.91 -1.90
CA ASP A 236 9.18 -15.28 -2.56
C ASP A 236 9.46 -13.87 -2.00
N THR A 237 8.41 -13.10 -1.75
CA THR A 237 8.52 -11.76 -1.15
C THR A 237 9.14 -11.80 0.24
N ILE A 238 8.69 -12.73 1.10
CA ILE A 238 9.23 -12.90 2.46
C ILE A 238 10.69 -13.37 2.44
N ALA A 239 11.06 -14.18 1.46
CA ALA A 239 12.44 -14.68 1.31
C ALA A 239 13.42 -13.59 0.82
N GLN A 240 12.93 -12.52 0.21
CA GLN A 240 13.80 -11.46 -0.31
C GLN A 240 14.26 -10.50 0.78
N GLN A 241 15.58 -10.24 0.81
CA GLN A 241 16.15 -9.25 1.72
C GLN A 241 15.72 -7.82 1.34
N GLY A 242 15.34 -7.05 2.35
CA GLY A 242 15.06 -5.63 2.22
C GLY A 242 13.65 -5.32 1.70
N VAL A 243 12.76 -6.29 1.64
CA VAL A 243 11.33 -6.09 1.42
C VAL A 243 10.62 -5.98 2.76
N ALA A 244 9.82 -4.92 2.95
CA ALA A 244 9.18 -4.60 4.22
C ALA A 244 7.69 -4.99 4.27
N GLY A 245 7.16 -5.49 3.18
CA GLY A 245 5.77 -5.93 3.09
C GLY A 245 5.30 -6.10 1.65
N SER A 246 4.09 -6.66 1.53
CA SER A 246 3.38 -6.84 0.24
C SER A 246 1.87 -6.73 0.40
N PHE A 247 1.20 -6.26 -0.65
CA PHE A 247 -0.25 -6.04 -0.72
C PHE A 247 -0.84 -6.62 -1.99
#